data_f1baa6f429921d66867894301be1c650
#
_entry.id   f1baa6f429921d66867894301be1c650
#
_cell.length_a   1.000
_cell.length_b   1.000
_cell.length_c   1.000
_cell.angle_alpha   90.00
_cell.angle_beta   90.00
_cell.angle_gamma   90.00
#
_symmetry.space_group_name_H-M   'P 1'
#
loop_
_entity.id
_entity.type
_entity.pdbx_description
1 polymer ?
#
loop_
_entity_poly.entity_id
_entity_poly.type
_entity_poly.pdbx_seq_one_letter_code
_entity_poly.pdbx_strand_id
1 'polypeptide(L)'
;MHVLMVAAENDALPNAKVGGVADVVRDCPKALVEKGLSVDVVIPDYGFDYLERHHIGVVHVPFAGQMQKLDVWKLAQSDEGVTQLLISHWEFSRHNGAVYCNDEPGRPFATDASKFALFNAAVCEALLQGLIHTPDVVHLHDWHSACVALLLKTDSRYKKLSHLFLAYTVHNLALQGIRPFKGDSSSLEAWFPSLGYNGERLCDPRYFDCFNPMRTAINLVDKVHLVSPTYCQEVLRPSDAEKGFFGGEGLEADLQAAYEQGRVVGILNGCEYPGMKLEDISLASLYQHAENALFQWMAKSPVLDSSYYIAHQRLLKFKTQPFSGPLVTSVGRLTDQKALLLRQPFDKGLVLDELCQRLKQHNGYMIILGSGDAELEQIMTSVMARQENLLFLKGYAHFVGEYMYHLGDLFLMPSSFEPCGISQMLAMRAGQPCLVHGVGGLRDTVEHHVSGFSFQGESLASQSYELVTSFSDALELKKSQTDKWCSICEQAKNARFTWQSVAEGYLSGLYQ
;
A
#
# COMPACT_ATOMS: atom_id res chain seq x y z
N MET A 1 23.28 6.76 14.69
CA MET A 1 23.03 6.49 13.26
C MET A 1 22.04 7.53 12.73
N HIS A 2 22.34 8.11 11.58
CA HIS A 2 21.47 9.04 10.88
C HIS A 2 20.92 8.39 9.60
N VAL A 3 19.58 8.39 9.43
CA VAL A 3 18.89 7.79 8.30
C VAL A 3 18.19 8.89 7.49
N LEU A 4 18.40 8.91 6.18
CA LEU A 4 17.62 9.71 5.25
C LEU A 4 16.65 8.81 4.52
N MET A 5 15.34 8.99 4.73
CA MET A 5 14.31 8.31 3.95
C MET A 5 13.89 9.15 2.75
N VAL A 6 13.86 8.52 1.57
CA VAL A 6 13.48 9.16 0.30
C VAL A 6 12.23 8.47 -0.23
N ALA A 7 11.13 9.20 -0.32
CA ALA A 7 9.83 8.65 -0.71
C ALA A 7 9.02 9.59 -1.59
N ALA A 8 7.99 9.03 -2.25
CA ALA A 8 7.00 9.81 -3.00
C ALA A 8 5.86 10.32 -2.11
N GLU A 9 5.53 9.58 -1.05
CA GLU A 9 4.38 9.81 -0.19
C GLU A 9 4.79 9.94 1.27
N ASN A 10 4.02 10.73 2.05
CA ASN A 10 4.17 10.81 3.51
C ASN A 10 2.86 11.30 4.14
N ASP A 11 2.16 10.46 4.90
CA ASP A 11 0.90 10.79 5.57
C ASP A 11 1.06 11.75 6.78
N ALA A 12 2.30 12.11 7.15
CA ALA A 12 2.55 13.21 8.08
C ALA A 12 2.23 14.58 7.46
N LEU A 13 2.07 14.65 6.12
CA LEU A 13 1.79 15.88 5.40
C LEU A 13 0.41 15.83 4.73
N PRO A 14 -0.38 16.93 4.81
CA PRO A 14 -1.70 16.98 4.21
C PRO A 14 -1.66 16.74 2.70
N ASN A 15 -2.55 15.89 2.18
CA ASN A 15 -2.67 15.55 0.76
C ASN A 15 -1.45 14.84 0.12
N ALA A 16 -0.48 14.39 0.92
CA ALA A 16 0.68 13.62 0.45
C ALA A 16 0.50 12.09 0.60
N LYS A 17 -0.74 11.63 0.72
CA LYS A 17 -1.08 10.20 0.85
C LYS A 17 -1.94 9.72 -0.32
N VAL A 18 -1.52 8.61 -0.91
CA VAL A 18 -2.30 7.82 -1.89
C VAL A 18 -2.41 6.36 -1.47
N GLY A 19 -1.32 5.77 -0.97
CA GLY A 19 -1.23 4.37 -0.62
C GLY A 19 -0.67 4.10 0.78
N GLY A 20 -0.42 2.82 1.06
CA GLY A 20 0.15 2.38 2.33
C GLY A 20 1.61 2.79 2.54
N VAL A 21 2.31 3.19 1.47
CA VAL A 21 3.68 3.73 1.57
C VAL A 21 3.70 4.97 2.47
N ALA A 22 2.69 5.83 2.33
CA ALA A 22 2.58 7.06 3.13
C ALA A 22 2.47 6.78 4.64
N ASP A 23 1.73 5.73 5.02
CA ASP A 23 1.64 5.31 6.43
C ASP A 23 3.00 4.84 6.96
N VAL A 24 3.73 4.04 6.18
CA VAL A 24 5.08 3.58 6.55
C VAL A 24 6.04 4.75 6.73
N VAL A 25 6.03 5.71 5.79
CA VAL A 25 6.92 6.88 5.78
C VAL A 25 6.57 7.87 6.90
N ARG A 26 5.32 7.87 7.39
CA ARG A 26 4.92 8.61 8.59
C ARG A 26 5.38 7.93 9.88
N ASP A 27 5.17 6.61 10.01
CA ASP A 27 5.21 5.93 11.30
C ASP A 27 6.56 5.24 11.60
N CYS A 28 7.20 4.64 10.59
CA CYS A 28 8.50 3.99 10.74
C CYS A 28 9.59 4.95 11.25
N PRO A 29 9.72 6.21 10.72
CA PRO A 29 10.70 7.16 11.22
C PRO A 29 10.56 7.45 12.71
N LYS A 30 9.33 7.59 13.21
CA LYS A 30 9.05 7.85 14.63
C LYS A 30 9.60 6.73 15.53
N ALA A 31 9.31 5.48 15.17
CA ALA A 31 9.80 4.33 15.91
C ALA A 31 11.35 4.22 15.89
N LEU A 32 11.98 4.63 14.79
CA LEU A 32 13.45 4.70 14.72
C LEU A 32 14.01 5.82 15.60
N VAL A 33 13.34 6.97 15.67
CA VAL A 33 13.70 8.06 16.59
C VAL A 33 13.58 7.61 18.05
N GLU A 34 12.51 6.89 18.41
CA GLU A 34 12.35 6.28 19.75
C GLU A 34 13.49 5.31 20.11
N LYS A 35 14.09 4.64 19.12
CA LYS A 35 15.29 3.80 19.27
C LYS A 35 16.60 4.60 19.29
N GLY A 36 16.54 5.94 19.27
CA GLY A 36 17.69 6.82 19.37
C GLY A 36 18.40 7.14 18.06
N LEU A 37 17.76 6.92 16.91
CA LEU A 37 18.28 7.35 15.61
C LEU A 37 17.91 8.79 15.32
N SER A 38 18.69 9.47 14.49
CA SER A 38 18.27 10.70 13.80
C SER A 38 17.67 10.33 12.47
N VAL A 39 16.48 10.82 12.16
CA VAL A 39 15.79 10.48 10.91
C VAL A 39 15.29 11.73 10.21
N ASP A 40 15.71 11.87 8.97
CA ASP A 40 15.20 12.87 8.02
C ASP A 40 14.35 12.16 6.96
N VAL A 41 13.20 12.73 6.61
CA VAL A 41 12.34 12.27 5.51
C VAL A 41 12.29 13.34 4.45
N VAL A 42 12.56 12.99 3.19
CA VAL A 42 12.49 13.92 2.06
C VAL A 42 11.47 13.42 1.02
N ILE A 43 10.55 14.30 0.64
CA ILE A 43 9.56 14.08 -0.43
C ILE A 43 9.50 15.29 -1.39
N PRO A 44 8.92 15.14 -2.60
CA PRO A 44 8.61 16.28 -3.45
C PRO A 44 7.62 17.23 -2.78
N ASP A 45 7.75 18.52 -3.02
CA ASP A 45 6.78 19.54 -2.60
C ASP A 45 5.60 19.58 -3.57
N TYR A 46 4.48 19.01 -3.18
CA TYR A 46 3.25 18.99 -3.97
C TYR A 46 2.38 20.24 -3.84
N GLY A 47 2.93 21.34 -3.32
CA GLY A 47 2.22 22.60 -3.11
C GLY A 47 1.88 22.84 -1.64
N PHE A 48 2.83 22.58 -0.75
CA PHE A 48 2.70 22.79 0.70
C PHE A 48 3.05 24.23 1.13
N ASP A 49 2.83 25.22 0.29
CA ASP A 49 3.19 26.63 0.54
C ASP A 49 2.55 27.23 1.80
N TYR A 50 1.46 26.63 2.27
CA TYR A 50 0.77 27.02 3.49
C TYR A 50 1.39 26.45 4.78
N LEU A 51 2.38 25.54 4.68
CA LEU A 51 3.09 25.02 5.84
C LEU A 51 4.26 25.93 6.21
N GLU A 52 4.43 26.16 7.51
CA GLU A 52 5.59 26.91 8.02
C GLU A 52 6.87 26.15 7.75
N ARG A 53 7.82 26.77 7.03
CA ARG A 53 9.03 26.13 6.56
C ARG A 53 10.21 27.09 6.48
N HIS A 54 11.42 26.56 6.62
CA HIS A 54 12.67 27.29 6.49
C HIS A 54 13.35 26.92 5.17
N HIS A 55 13.72 27.93 4.38
CA HIS A 55 14.51 27.72 3.17
C HIS A 55 15.95 27.34 3.57
N ILE A 56 16.38 26.14 3.16
CA ILE A 56 17.75 25.65 3.45
C ILE A 56 18.71 26.09 2.37
N GLY A 57 18.30 26.09 1.12
CA GLY A 57 19.14 26.47 -0.01
C GLY A 57 18.55 26.06 -1.37
N VAL A 58 19.37 26.21 -2.39
CA VAL A 58 19.03 25.94 -3.79
C VAL A 58 19.99 24.93 -4.35
N VAL A 59 19.47 23.90 -5.03
CA VAL A 59 20.26 22.99 -5.85
C VAL A 59 20.10 23.27 -7.33
N HIS A 60 21.16 23.09 -8.08
CA HIS A 60 21.17 23.19 -9.54
C HIS A 60 21.46 21.81 -10.12
N VAL A 61 20.46 21.23 -10.77
CA VAL A 61 20.45 19.86 -11.24
C VAL A 61 20.55 19.81 -12.77
N PRO A 62 21.55 19.17 -13.35
CA PRO A 62 21.54 18.90 -14.77
C PRO A 62 20.51 17.81 -15.08
N PHE A 63 19.44 18.19 -15.76
CA PHE A 63 18.33 17.31 -16.07
C PHE A 63 17.71 17.65 -17.43
N ALA A 64 17.49 16.64 -18.27
CA ALA A 64 16.91 16.78 -19.60
C ALA A 64 17.66 17.81 -20.49
N GLY A 65 18.99 17.80 -20.41
CA GLY A 65 19.85 18.72 -21.17
C GLY A 65 19.85 20.17 -20.71
N GLN A 66 19.19 20.48 -19.59
CA GLN A 66 19.10 21.82 -19.01
C GLN A 66 19.50 21.82 -17.54
N MET A 67 19.86 23.01 -17.01
CA MET A 67 20.09 23.18 -15.59
C MET A 67 18.79 23.57 -14.91
N GLN A 68 18.23 22.67 -14.09
CA GLN A 68 17.04 22.92 -13.30
C GLN A 68 17.41 23.52 -11.94
N LYS A 69 16.65 24.51 -11.49
CA LYS A 69 16.80 25.13 -10.19
C LYS A 69 15.70 24.62 -9.27
N LEU A 70 16.06 24.01 -8.13
CA LEU A 70 15.12 23.51 -7.15
C LEU A 70 15.44 24.09 -5.77
N ASP A 71 14.40 24.41 -5.00
CA ASP A 71 14.54 24.90 -3.64
C ASP A 71 14.41 23.75 -2.65
N VAL A 72 15.26 23.76 -1.61
CA VAL A 72 15.24 22.79 -0.51
C VAL A 72 14.73 23.46 0.73
N TRP A 73 13.71 22.86 1.34
CA TRP A 73 13.01 23.38 2.52
C TRP A 73 13.04 22.37 3.66
N LYS A 74 13.08 22.89 4.89
CA LYS A 74 12.85 22.13 6.11
C LYS A 74 11.58 22.65 6.78
N LEU A 75 10.64 21.77 7.14
CA LEU A 75 9.45 22.16 7.90
C LEU A 75 9.84 22.66 9.28
N ALA A 76 9.15 23.70 9.77
CA ALA A 76 9.41 24.30 11.07
C ALA A 76 9.05 23.36 12.23
N GLN A 77 8.00 22.55 12.05
CA GLN A 77 7.61 21.53 13.01
C GLN A 77 8.20 20.17 12.63
N SER A 78 8.90 19.54 13.55
CA SER A 78 9.25 18.14 13.44
C SER A 78 8.08 17.28 13.97
N ASP A 79 7.76 16.20 13.27
CA ASP A 79 6.77 15.24 13.74
C ASP A 79 7.47 14.21 14.63
N GLU A 80 7.29 14.31 15.95
CA GLU A 80 7.87 13.40 16.96
C GLU A 80 9.39 13.19 16.82
N GLY A 81 10.14 14.26 16.53
CA GLY A 81 11.59 14.21 16.35
C GLY A 81 12.08 13.88 14.96
N VAL A 82 11.17 13.61 14.02
CA VAL A 82 11.49 13.36 12.60
C VAL A 82 11.61 14.70 11.87
N THR A 83 12.72 14.92 11.18
CA THR A 83 12.89 16.09 10.31
C THR A 83 12.19 15.88 8.96
N GLN A 84 11.30 16.79 8.58
CA GLN A 84 10.63 16.77 7.29
C GLN A 84 11.30 17.73 6.32
N LEU A 85 11.77 17.22 5.18
CA LEU A 85 12.42 17.97 4.10
C LEU A 85 11.57 17.92 2.85
N LEU A 86 11.49 19.06 2.16
CA LEU A 86 10.76 19.17 0.89
C LEU A 86 11.72 19.68 -0.19
N ILE A 87 11.59 19.16 -1.39
CA ILE A 87 12.25 19.69 -2.58
C ILE A 87 11.18 20.26 -3.50
N SER A 88 11.26 21.58 -3.76
CA SER A 88 10.26 22.30 -4.53
C SER A 88 10.71 22.54 -5.97
N HIS A 89 9.82 22.21 -6.89
CA HIS A 89 9.91 22.53 -8.30
C HIS A 89 8.50 22.57 -8.88
N TRP A 90 8.26 23.40 -9.91
CA TRP A 90 6.95 23.52 -10.55
C TRP A 90 6.42 22.19 -11.12
N GLU A 91 7.31 21.29 -11.54
CA GLU A 91 6.96 19.94 -11.99
C GLU A 91 6.27 19.09 -10.91
N PHE A 92 6.55 19.34 -9.64
CA PHE A 92 5.98 18.57 -8.54
C PHE A 92 4.61 19.08 -8.11
N SER A 93 4.40 20.39 -8.18
CA SER A 93 3.13 21.04 -7.78
C SER A 93 2.14 21.20 -8.94
N ARG A 94 2.55 21.00 -10.21
CA ARG A 94 1.62 20.97 -11.32
C ARG A 94 0.60 19.84 -11.17
N HIS A 95 -0.46 19.82 -11.94
CA HIS A 95 -1.56 18.87 -11.83
C HIS A 95 -2.26 18.91 -10.46
N ASN A 96 -2.43 20.13 -9.91
CA ASN A 96 -3.04 20.37 -8.60
C ASN A 96 -2.32 19.67 -7.43
N GLY A 97 -1.01 19.48 -7.54
CA GLY A 97 -0.23 18.82 -6.51
C GLY A 97 -0.50 17.32 -6.38
N ALA A 98 -0.99 16.68 -7.42
CA ALA A 98 -1.22 15.24 -7.40
C ALA A 98 0.10 14.46 -7.24
N VAL A 99 0.12 13.55 -6.25
CA VAL A 99 1.27 12.66 -6.03
C VAL A 99 1.50 11.78 -7.24
N TYR A 100 0.43 11.21 -7.80
CA TYR A 100 0.46 10.39 -9.01
C TYR A 100 -0.46 10.95 -10.08
N CYS A 101 -0.01 10.82 -11.33
CA CYS A 101 -0.71 11.28 -12.51
C CYS A 101 -1.21 10.09 -13.33
N ASN A 102 -2.33 10.25 -14.00
CA ASN A 102 -2.82 9.27 -14.98
C ASN A 102 -2.30 9.69 -16.36
N ASP A 103 -1.37 8.92 -16.91
CA ASP A 103 -0.87 9.10 -18.26
C ASP A 103 -1.68 8.30 -19.29
N GLU A 104 -1.48 8.60 -20.57
CA GLU A 104 -2.09 7.85 -21.66
C GLU A 104 -1.62 6.38 -21.66
N PRO A 105 -2.47 5.41 -22.04
CA PRO A 105 -2.11 3.98 -22.04
C PRO A 105 -0.85 3.64 -22.84
N GLY A 106 -0.57 4.38 -23.91
CA GLY A 106 0.64 4.21 -24.75
C GLY A 106 1.95 4.73 -24.10
N ARG A 107 1.86 5.49 -23.01
CA ARG A 107 3.00 6.08 -22.30
C ARG A 107 2.82 5.98 -20.77
N PRO A 108 2.63 4.78 -20.21
CA PRO A 108 2.40 4.62 -18.78
C PRO A 108 3.58 5.19 -17.97
N PHE A 109 3.28 5.84 -16.86
CA PHE A 109 4.23 6.47 -15.93
C PHE A 109 5.11 7.61 -16.53
N ALA A 110 4.84 8.11 -17.74
CA ALA A 110 5.72 9.10 -18.40
C ALA A 110 5.90 10.37 -17.56
N THR A 111 4.81 10.91 -17.00
CA THR A 111 4.82 12.10 -16.17
C THR A 111 5.46 11.82 -14.82
N ASP A 112 5.02 10.78 -14.12
CA ASP A 112 5.53 10.45 -12.79
C ASP A 112 6.99 10.03 -12.81
N ALA A 113 7.42 9.23 -13.79
CA ALA A 113 8.81 8.81 -13.90
C ALA A 113 9.76 10.00 -14.14
N SER A 114 9.35 10.96 -14.98
CA SER A 114 10.14 12.19 -15.19
C SER A 114 10.19 13.07 -13.94
N LYS A 115 9.05 13.22 -13.25
CA LYS A 115 8.94 13.94 -11.98
C LYS A 115 9.86 13.33 -10.91
N PHE A 116 9.79 12.03 -10.71
CA PHE A 116 10.60 11.35 -9.70
C PHE A 116 12.07 11.24 -10.09
N ALA A 117 12.41 11.12 -11.39
CA ALA A 117 13.80 11.19 -11.84
C ALA A 117 14.43 12.54 -11.50
N LEU A 118 13.73 13.67 -11.73
CA LEU A 118 14.19 15.02 -11.34
C LEU A 118 14.33 15.14 -9.82
N PHE A 119 13.34 14.67 -9.06
CA PHE A 119 13.39 14.66 -7.60
C PHE A 119 14.60 13.89 -7.07
N ASN A 120 14.86 12.70 -7.58
CA ASN A 120 15.99 11.85 -7.18
C ASN A 120 17.34 12.53 -7.46
N ALA A 121 17.47 13.16 -8.63
CA ALA A 121 18.66 13.92 -8.95
C ALA A 121 18.87 15.12 -8.02
N ALA A 122 17.78 15.79 -7.61
CA ALA A 122 17.82 16.88 -6.65
C ALA A 122 18.22 16.41 -5.24
N VAL A 123 17.76 15.23 -4.80
CA VAL A 123 18.21 14.61 -3.54
C VAL A 123 19.72 14.34 -3.58
N CYS A 124 20.24 13.78 -4.69
CA CYS A 124 21.67 13.53 -4.85
C CYS A 124 22.49 14.83 -4.83
N GLU A 125 22.00 15.90 -5.47
CA GLU A 125 22.65 17.22 -5.46
C GLU A 125 22.62 17.86 -4.06
N ALA A 126 21.50 17.75 -3.35
CA ALA A 126 21.38 18.29 -2.00
C ALA A 126 22.34 17.61 -1.02
N LEU A 127 22.53 16.29 -1.16
CA LEU A 127 23.56 15.54 -0.42
C LEU A 127 24.97 15.99 -0.83
N LEU A 128 25.26 16.12 -2.13
CA LEU A 128 26.56 16.50 -2.63
C LEU A 128 27.00 17.90 -2.16
N GLN A 129 26.04 18.83 -2.12
CA GLN A 129 26.26 20.22 -1.68
C GLN A 129 26.19 20.40 -0.17
N GLY A 130 25.82 19.37 0.60
CA GLY A 130 25.70 19.44 2.06
C GLY A 130 24.49 20.21 2.56
N LEU A 131 23.48 20.44 1.71
CA LEU A 131 22.19 21.01 2.13
C LEU A 131 21.35 20.01 2.92
N ILE A 132 21.45 18.73 2.57
CA ILE A 132 20.99 17.62 3.40
C ILE A 132 22.23 17.04 4.07
N HIS A 133 22.16 16.84 5.39
CA HIS A 133 23.27 16.26 6.14
C HIS A 133 23.57 14.84 5.62
N THR A 134 24.85 14.52 5.41
CA THR A 134 25.28 13.20 4.94
C THR A 134 24.84 12.12 5.93
N PRO A 135 23.95 11.19 5.55
CA PRO A 135 23.45 10.16 6.45
C PRO A 135 24.38 8.95 6.52
N ASP A 136 24.23 8.11 7.54
CA ASP A 136 24.84 6.78 7.58
C ASP A 136 24.10 5.82 6.60
N VAL A 137 22.78 5.97 6.48
CA VAL A 137 21.91 5.16 5.62
C VAL A 137 21.01 6.05 4.79
N VAL A 138 20.96 5.82 3.48
CA VAL A 138 19.92 6.34 2.59
C VAL A 138 18.89 5.23 2.37
N HIS A 139 17.67 5.42 2.88
CA HIS A 139 16.59 4.43 2.77
C HIS A 139 15.60 4.87 1.70
N LEU A 140 15.52 4.09 0.63
CA LEU A 140 14.72 4.35 -0.57
C LEU A 140 13.42 3.54 -0.53
N HIS A 141 12.32 4.12 -1.02
CA HIS A 141 11.00 3.48 -1.02
C HIS A 141 10.44 3.38 -2.44
N ASP A 142 10.21 2.16 -2.92
CA ASP A 142 9.66 1.81 -4.24
C ASP A 142 10.40 2.44 -5.44
N TRP A 143 9.87 2.24 -6.64
CA TRP A 143 10.48 2.71 -7.88
C TRP A 143 10.65 4.24 -7.95
N HIS A 144 9.85 4.99 -7.20
CA HIS A 144 9.85 6.44 -7.15
C HIS A 144 11.17 7.06 -6.64
N SER A 145 11.90 6.33 -5.82
CA SER A 145 13.21 6.75 -5.26
C SER A 145 14.40 6.01 -5.85
N ALA A 146 14.16 5.07 -6.75
CA ALA A 146 15.16 4.13 -7.25
C ALA A 146 16.31 4.79 -8.03
N CYS A 147 16.06 5.92 -8.73
CA CYS A 147 17.10 6.65 -9.44
C CYS A 147 18.16 7.27 -8.51
N VAL A 148 17.90 7.42 -7.19
CA VAL A 148 18.95 7.79 -6.23
C VAL A 148 20.05 6.73 -6.20
N ALA A 149 19.67 5.44 -6.15
CA ALA A 149 20.65 4.34 -6.19
C ALA A 149 21.45 4.34 -7.50
N LEU A 150 20.76 4.52 -8.63
CA LEU A 150 21.40 4.62 -9.93
C LEU A 150 22.46 5.74 -9.95
N LEU A 151 22.07 6.96 -9.59
CA LEU A 151 22.95 8.12 -9.64
C LEU A 151 24.13 7.99 -8.66
N LEU A 152 23.88 7.64 -7.40
CA LEU A 152 24.93 7.52 -6.39
C LEU A 152 25.94 6.41 -6.70
N LYS A 153 25.54 5.31 -7.33
CA LYS A 153 26.40 4.15 -7.60
C LYS A 153 27.05 4.19 -8.99
N THR A 154 26.52 4.96 -9.97
CA THR A 154 27.02 4.90 -11.36
C THR A 154 27.45 6.25 -11.94
N ASP A 155 26.90 7.38 -11.48
CA ASP A 155 27.27 8.69 -12.01
C ASP A 155 28.56 9.20 -11.34
N SER A 156 29.57 9.49 -12.17
CA SER A 156 30.87 10.04 -11.72
C SER A 156 30.75 11.35 -10.92
N ARG A 157 29.70 12.13 -11.15
CA ARG A 157 29.36 13.36 -10.41
C ARG A 157 29.20 13.10 -8.91
N TYR A 158 28.59 11.97 -8.56
CA TYR A 158 28.30 11.60 -7.18
C TYR A 158 29.30 10.60 -6.57
N LYS A 159 30.48 10.42 -7.19
CA LYS A 159 31.49 9.44 -6.73
C LYS A 159 31.87 9.60 -5.27
N LYS A 160 31.85 10.83 -4.72
CA LYS A 160 32.14 11.09 -3.31
C LYS A 160 31.10 10.49 -2.35
N LEU A 161 29.88 10.23 -2.84
CA LEU A 161 28.76 9.69 -2.09
C LEU A 161 28.54 8.19 -2.35
N SER A 162 29.31 7.57 -3.24
CA SER A 162 29.12 6.16 -3.63
C SER A 162 29.33 5.15 -2.51
N HIS A 163 29.99 5.59 -1.41
CA HIS A 163 30.23 4.79 -0.20
C HIS A 163 29.02 4.74 0.74
N LEU A 164 28.01 5.57 0.54
CA LEU A 164 26.82 5.59 1.37
C LEU A 164 26.11 4.23 1.33
N PHE A 165 25.68 3.77 2.49
CA PHE A 165 24.88 2.56 2.60
C PHE A 165 23.46 2.83 2.11
N LEU A 166 22.99 2.02 1.15
CA LEU A 166 21.68 2.14 0.55
C LEU A 166 20.77 0.98 0.99
N ALA A 167 19.72 1.28 1.70
CA ALA A 167 18.61 0.37 1.96
C ALA A 167 17.45 0.67 1.00
N TYR A 168 16.75 -0.35 0.55
CA TYR A 168 15.64 -0.22 -0.39
C TYR A 168 14.44 -1.05 0.02
N THR A 169 13.30 -0.42 0.27
CA THR A 169 12.04 -1.11 0.56
C THR A 169 11.18 -1.22 -0.69
N VAL A 170 10.81 -2.46 -0.99
CA VAL A 170 9.81 -2.80 -2.00
C VAL A 170 8.47 -3.01 -1.30
N HIS A 171 7.57 -2.05 -1.47
CA HIS A 171 6.22 -2.15 -0.93
C HIS A 171 5.29 -2.97 -1.83
N ASN A 172 5.46 -2.85 -3.14
CA ASN A 172 4.65 -3.58 -4.11
C ASN A 172 5.36 -3.68 -5.47
N LEU A 173 5.57 -4.91 -5.96
CA LEU A 173 6.18 -5.16 -7.28
C LEU A 173 5.23 -4.95 -8.47
N ALA A 174 3.94 -4.74 -8.26
CA ALA A 174 2.98 -4.61 -9.35
C ALA A 174 3.23 -3.40 -10.26
N LEU A 175 3.78 -2.31 -9.70
CA LEU A 175 4.11 -1.09 -10.43
C LEU A 175 5.60 -0.79 -10.29
N GLN A 176 6.33 -0.78 -11.41
CA GLN A 176 7.80 -0.72 -11.42
C GLN A 176 8.36 0.54 -12.09
N GLY A 177 7.49 1.42 -12.63
CA GLY A 177 7.89 2.68 -13.23
C GLY A 177 8.69 2.55 -14.54
N ILE A 178 8.48 1.47 -15.29
CA ILE A 178 9.22 1.12 -16.49
C ILE A 178 9.10 2.19 -17.56
N ARG A 179 10.24 2.65 -18.10
CA ARG A 179 10.32 3.63 -19.21
C ARG A 179 11.38 3.22 -20.25
N PRO A 180 11.28 3.69 -21.50
CA PRO A 180 12.31 3.44 -22.51
C PRO A 180 13.69 3.92 -22.05
N PHE A 181 14.76 3.28 -22.53
CA PHE A 181 16.11 3.83 -22.37
C PHE A 181 16.27 5.13 -23.14
N LYS A 182 15.71 5.22 -24.36
CA LYS A 182 15.86 6.34 -25.29
C LYS A 182 14.64 6.52 -26.20
N GLY A 183 14.63 7.62 -26.95
CA GLY A 183 13.62 7.85 -27.99
C GLY A 183 12.30 8.43 -27.49
N ASP A 184 12.18 8.73 -26.20
CA ASP A 184 11.03 9.40 -25.57
C ASP A 184 11.53 10.47 -24.60
N SER A 185 10.78 11.55 -24.43
CA SER A 185 11.14 12.63 -23.49
C SER A 185 11.13 12.19 -22.01
N SER A 186 10.44 11.08 -21.71
CA SER A 186 10.43 10.43 -20.40
C SER A 186 11.26 9.14 -20.41
N SER A 187 12.43 9.18 -21.01
CA SER A 187 13.40 8.07 -21.08
C SER A 187 14.64 8.35 -20.22
N LEU A 188 15.38 7.31 -19.88
CA LEU A 188 16.59 7.43 -19.06
C LEU A 188 17.62 8.38 -19.69
N GLU A 189 17.90 8.23 -21.00
CA GLU A 189 18.86 9.09 -21.73
C GLU A 189 18.37 10.52 -21.91
N ALA A 190 17.04 10.73 -21.97
CA ALA A 190 16.48 12.08 -22.01
C ALA A 190 16.66 12.79 -20.65
N TRP A 191 16.49 12.09 -19.54
CA TRP A 191 16.68 12.66 -18.21
C TRP A 191 18.15 12.92 -17.89
N PHE A 192 19.03 11.95 -18.19
CA PHE A 192 20.45 11.94 -17.83
C PHE A 192 21.35 11.67 -19.04
N PRO A 193 21.46 12.61 -19.98
CA PRO A 193 22.13 12.39 -21.27
C PRO A 193 23.64 12.11 -21.17
N SER A 194 24.26 12.44 -20.04
CA SER A 194 25.68 12.18 -19.78
C SER A 194 25.94 10.95 -18.91
N LEU A 195 24.89 10.24 -18.48
CA LEU A 195 25.02 9.08 -17.62
C LEU A 195 25.59 7.87 -18.38
N GLY A 196 26.74 7.37 -17.94
CA GLY A 196 27.24 6.07 -18.40
C GLY A 196 26.59 4.94 -17.61
N TYR A 197 25.99 3.97 -18.29
CA TYR A 197 25.31 2.86 -17.63
C TYR A 197 25.50 1.52 -18.35
N ASN A 198 25.34 0.42 -17.60
CA ASN A 198 25.26 -0.92 -18.18
C ASN A 198 23.78 -1.31 -18.36
N GLY A 199 23.28 -1.28 -19.59
CA GLY A 199 21.88 -1.57 -19.90
C GLY A 199 21.42 -2.95 -19.47
N GLU A 200 22.26 -3.98 -19.50
CA GLU A 200 21.90 -5.35 -19.11
C GLU A 200 21.44 -5.45 -17.64
N ARG A 201 22.00 -4.63 -16.76
CA ARG A 201 21.67 -4.60 -15.34
C ARG A 201 20.47 -3.72 -14.99
N LEU A 202 20.04 -2.88 -15.93
CA LEU A 202 19.01 -1.87 -15.73
C LEU A 202 17.73 -2.13 -16.54
N CYS A 203 17.80 -2.96 -17.62
CA CYS A 203 16.65 -3.23 -18.47
C CYS A 203 15.59 -4.04 -17.75
N ASP A 204 14.33 -3.85 -18.11
CA ASP A 204 13.26 -4.75 -17.68
C ASP A 204 13.45 -6.13 -18.31
N PRO A 205 13.35 -7.23 -17.54
CA PRO A 205 13.51 -8.59 -18.09
C PRO A 205 12.45 -8.99 -19.12
N ARG A 206 11.31 -8.31 -19.14
CA ARG A 206 10.19 -8.53 -20.07
C ARG A 206 10.24 -7.57 -21.28
N TYR A 207 10.90 -6.39 -21.09
CA TYR A 207 11.00 -5.32 -22.10
C TYR A 207 12.44 -4.80 -22.19
N PHE A 208 13.31 -5.49 -22.91
CA PHE A 208 14.76 -5.24 -22.95
C PHE A 208 15.16 -3.82 -23.41
N ASP A 209 14.28 -3.14 -24.16
CA ASP A 209 14.48 -1.75 -24.58
C ASP A 209 14.08 -0.73 -23.53
N CYS A 210 13.59 -1.19 -22.39
CA CYS A 210 13.09 -0.35 -21.31
C CYS A 210 13.96 -0.43 -20.06
N PHE A 211 14.20 0.73 -19.47
CA PHE A 211 14.77 0.92 -18.15
C PHE A 211 13.74 0.54 -17.10
N ASN A 212 14.12 -0.27 -16.13
CA ASN A 212 13.30 -0.62 -14.96
C ASN A 212 13.94 -0.04 -13.69
N PRO A 213 13.37 1.04 -13.12
CA PRO A 213 13.90 1.65 -11.89
C PRO A 213 13.97 0.69 -10.71
N MET A 214 12.93 -0.11 -10.48
CA MET A 214 12.87 -1.04 -9.36
C MET A 214 13.95 -2.12 -9.45
N ARG A 215 14.13 -2.74 -10.63
CA ARG A 215 15.23 -3.66 -10.90
C ARG A 215 16.59 -3.04 -10.62
N THR A 216 16.73 -1.79 -11.07
CA THR A 216 17.97 -1.01 -10.89
C THR A 216 18.32 -0.86 -9.42
N ALA A 217 17.35 -0.46 -8.58
CA ALA A 217 17.57 -0.36 -7.14
C ALA A 217 17.93 -1.72 -6.53
N ILE A 218 17.17 -2.80 -6.81
CA ILE A 218 17.45 -4.16 -6.30
C ILE A 218 18.89 -4.59 -6.59
N ASN A 219 19.40 -4.25 -7.80
CA ASN A 219 20.75 -4.64 -8.23
C ASN A 219 21.88 -3.76 -7.68
N LEU A 220 21.60 -2.54 -7.26
CA LEU A 220 22.63 -1.56 -6.88
C LEU A 220 22.72 -1.25 -5.38
N VAL A 221 21.69 -1.53 -4.61
CA VAL A 221 21.66 -1.21 -3.17
C VAL A 221 22.38 -2.27 -2.33
N ASP A 222 22.73 -1.90 -1.10
CA ASP A 222 23.39 -2.79 -0.16
C ASP A 222 22.41 -3.79 0.48
N LYS A 223 21.17 -3.36 0.77
CA LYS A 223 20.09 -4.22 1.31
C LYS A 223 18.74 -3.92 0.67
N VAL A 224 17.96 -4.97 0.45
CA VAL A 224 16.58 -4.93 -0.05
C VAL A 224 15.63 -5.46 1.02
N HIS A 225 14.63 -4.69 1.34
CA HIS A 225 13.58 -5.04 2.29
C HIS A 225 12.26 -5.33 1.56
N LEU A 226 11.66 -6.48 1.82
CA LEU A 226 10.31 -6.86 1.46
C LEU A 226 9.44 -6.75 2.71
N VAL A 227 8.25 -6.17 2.57
CA VAL A 227 7.41 -5.71 3.68
C VAL A 227 6.67 -6.80 4.46
N SER A 228 7.02 -8.07 4.23
CA SER A 228 6.68 -9.20 5.09
C SER A 228 7.54 -10.43 4.80
N PRO A 229 7.73 -11.35 5.75
CA PRO A 229 8.49 -12.59 5.56
C PRO A 229 7.92 -13.49 4.46
N THR A 230 6.61 -13.70 4.44
CA THR A 230 5.96 -14.52 3.40
C THR A 230 6.07 -13.88 2.03
N TYR A 231 5.82 -12.58 1.91
CA TYR A 231 5.99 -11.86 0.65
C TYR A 231 7.42 -11.96 0.12
N CYS A 232 8.42 -11.89 1.01
CA CYS A 232 9.82 -12.10 0.65
C CYS A 232 10.06 -13.46 -0.03
N GLN A 233 9.38 -14.52 0.40
CA GLN A 233 9.50 -15.84 -0.22
C GLN A 233 8.68 -15.97 -1.52
N GLU A 234 7.53 -15.31 -1.58
CA GLU A 234 6.66 -15.33 -2.77
C GLU A 234 7.33 -14.68 -3.98
N VAL A 235 7.98 -13.53 -3.79
CA VAL A 235 8.61 -12.76 -4.88
C VAL A 235 9.86 -13.43 -5.47
N LEU A 236 10.40 -14.46 -4.82
CA LEU A 236 11.48 -15.28 -5.37
C LEU A 236 10.99 -16.26 -6.45
N ARG A 237 9.70 -16.36 -6.68
CA ARG A 237 9.10 -17.24 -7.69
C ARG A 237 8.45 -16.43 -8.80
N PRO A 238 8.42 -16.93 -10.05
CA PRO A 238 7.70 -16.26 -11.13
C PRO A 238 6.20 -16.18 -10.85
N SER A 239 5.55 -15.11 -11.30
CA SER A 239 4.10 -15.00 -11.26
C SER A 239 3.44 -16.04 -12.18
N ASP A 240 2.25 -16.54 -11.78
CA ASP A 240 1.46 -17.51 -12.52
C ASP A 240 -0.02 -17.07 -12.51
N ALA A 241 -0.42 -16.37 -13.56
CA ALA A 241 -1.76 -15.78 -13.65
C ALA A 241 -2.86 -16.86 -13.72
N GLU A 242 -2.58 -18.06 -14.27
CA GLU A 242 -3.56 -19.16 -14.35
C GLU A 242 -3.87 -19.70 -12.96
N LYS A 243 -2.89 -19.64 -12.07
CA LYS A 243 -3.04 -20.03 -10.65
C LYS A 243 -3.46 -18.88 -9.76
N GLY A 244 -3.56 -17.65 -10.28
CA GLY A 244 -3.78 -16.44 -9.48
C GLY A 244 -2.64 -16.18 -8.48
N PHE A 245 -1.42 -16.61 -8.82
CA PHE A 245 -0.23 -16.40 -8.00
C PHE A 245 0.57 -15.21 -8.51
N PHE A 246 0.85 -14.27 -7.61
CA PHE A 246 1.64 -13.08 -7.86
C PHE A 246 3.00 -13.22 -7.17
N GLY A 247 4.04 -13.41 -7.96
CA GLY A 247 5.43 -13.58 -7.50
C GLY A 247 6.29 -12.36 -7.77
N GLY A 248 7.45 -12.58 -8.38
CA GLY A 248 8.47 -11.53 -8.61
C GLY A 248 8.18 -10.55 -9.73
N GLU A 249 7.06 -10.71 -10.47
CA GLU A 249 6.63 -9.78 -11.54
C GLU A 249 7.74 -9.49 -12.56
N GLY A 250 8.52 -10.52 -12.92
CA GLY A 250 9.68 -10.46 -13.82
C GLY A 250 11.01 -10.13 -13.14
N LEU A 251 11.02 -9.82 -11.83
CA LEU A 251 12.23 -9.51 -11.06
C LEU A 251 12.67 -10.66 -10.15
N GLU A 252 12.04 -11.83 -10.24
CA GLU A 252 12.33 -12.99 -9.39
C GLU A 252 13.78 -13.45 -9.46
N ALA A 253 14.40 -13.41 -10.63
CA ALA A 253 15.81 -13.82 -10.79
C ALA A 253 16.77 -12.84 -10.10
N ASP A 254 16.53 -11.52 -10.22
CA ASP A 254 17.33 -10.50 -9.54
C ASP A 254 17.14 -10.58 -8.01
N LEU A 255 15.92 -10.83 -7.56
CA LEU A 255 15.60 -11.00 -6.13
C LEU A 255 16.20 -12.29 -5.57
N GLN A 256 16.17 -13.41 -6.31
CA GLN A 256 16.85 -14.65 -5.92
C GLN A 256 18.37 -14.43 -5.77
N ALA A 257 19.01 -13.80 -6.76
CA ALA A 257 20.43 -13.50 -6.70
C ALA A 257 20.79 -12.60 -5.52
N ALA A 258 19.96 -11.59 -5.22
CA ALA A 258 20.15 -10.73 -4.04
C ALA A 258 19.92 -11.50 -2.73
N TYR A 259 18.94 -12.41 -2.68
CA TYR A 259 18.66 -13.26 -1.52
C TYR A 259 19.81 -14.20 -1.21
N GLU A 260 20.35 -14.88 -2.21
CA GLU A 260 21.52 -15.78 -2.09
C GLU A 260 22.78 -15.04 -1.58
N GLN A 261 22.89 -13.73 -1.90
CA GLN A 261 23.96 -12.86 -1.40
C GLN A 261 23.69 -12.35 0.05
N GLY A 262 22.58 -12.72 0.68
CA GLY A 262 22.21 -12.22 2.02
C GLY A 262 21.81 -10.74 2.03
N ARG A 263 21.44 -10.18 0.87
CA ARG A 263 21.03 -8.77 0.74
C ARG A 263 19.54 -8.54 0.91
N VAL A 264 18.71 -9.59 0.88
CA VAL A 264 17.26 -9.48 0.99
C VAL A 264 16.79 -9.86 2.39
N VAL A 265 15.93 -9.04 2.97
CA VAL A 265 15.29 -9.29 4.27
C VAL A 265 13.77 -9.12 4.13
N GLY A 266 13.01 -10.01 4.75
CA GLY A 266 11.55 -9.88 4.90
C GLY A 266 11.21 -9.46 6.32
N ILE A 267 10.73 -8.22 6.49
CA ILE A 267 10.33 -7.67 7.79
C ILE A 267 8.90 -7.16 7.64
N LEU A 268 7.98 -7.64 8.50
CA LEU A 268 6.60 -7.20 8.48
C LEU A 268 6.50 -5.72 8.83
N ASN A 269 5.78 -4.91 8.04
CA ASN A 269 5.49 -3.54 8.42
C ASN A 269 4.64 -3.47 9.68
N GLY A 270 4.88 -2.44 10.48
CA GLY A 270 4.07 -2.12 11.64
C GLY A 270 2.71 -1.50 11.28
N CYS A 271 1.89 -1.40 12.29
CA CYS A 271 0.62 -0.69 12.24
C CYS A 271 0.53 0.25 13.44
N GLU A 272 0.17 1.50 13.19
CA GLU A 272 -0.26 2.40 14.25
C GLU A 272 -1.67 2.02 14.69
N TYR A 273 -1.88 2.06 15.99
CA TYR A 273 -3.16 1.76 16.61
C TYR A 273 -3.72 3.03 17.27
N PRO A 274 -4.15 4.04 16.46
CA PRO A 274 -4.66 5.28 17.03
C PRO A 274 -5.85 5.00 17.92
N GLY A 275 -5.82 5.58 19.10
CA GLY A 275 -6.93 5.52 20.06
C GLY A 275 -8.09 6.40 19.60
N MET A 276 -8.79 6.02 18.54
CA MET A 276 -9.99 6.76 18.14
C MET A 276 -11.09 6.54 19.18
N LYS A 277 -11.53 7.60 19.83
CA LYS A 277 -12.71 7.57 20.68
C LYS A 277 -13.93 7.66 19.76
N LEU A 278 -14.53 6.50 19.49
CA LEU A 278 -15.88 6.46 18.93
C LEU A 278 -16.86 6.82 20.05
N GLU A 279 -17.72 7.82 19.83
CA GLU A 279 -18.64 8.32 20.87
C GLU A 279 -19.72 7.30 21.23
N ASP A 280 -20.17 6.50 20.26
CA ASP A 280 -21.16 5.43 20.44
C ASP A 280 -20.88 4.31 19.44
N ILE A 281 -20.40 3.17 19.93
CA ILE A 281 -20.13 1.98 19.11
C ILE A 281 -21.42 1.18 18.94
N SER A 282 -22.25 1.61 18.00
CA SER A 282 -23.53 0.97 17.70
C SER A 282 -23.78 0.87 16.19
N LEU A 283 -24.63 -0.09 15.79
CA LEU A 283 -25.09 -0.19 14.40
C LEU A 283 -25.85 1.07 13.96
N ALA A 284 -26.54 1.74 14.86
CA ALA A 284 -27.24 2.99 14.56
C ALA A 284 -26.26 4.08 14.14
N SER A 285 -25.14 4.22 14.89
CA SER A 285 -24.06 5.16 14.57
C SER A 285 -23.36 4.80 13.27
N LEU A 286 -23.03 3.52 13.03
CA LEU A 286 -22.50 3.05 11.76
C LEU A 286 -23.39 3.46 10.58
N TYR A 287 -24.70 3.18 10.70
CA TYR A 287 -25.66 3.49 9.62
C TYR A 287 -25.82 4.99 9.41
N GLN A 288 -25.76 5.80 10.47
CA GLN A 288 -25.81 7.26 10.36
C GLN A 288 -24.57 7.81 9.64
N HIS A 289 -23.39 7.34 10.00
CA HIS A 289 -22.15 7.74 9.32
C HIS A 289 -22.11 7.27 7.86
N ALA A 290 -22.58 6.06 7.57
CA ALA A 290 -22.69 5.54 6.22
C ALA A 290 -23.65 6.37 5.35
N GLU A 291 -24.80 6.77 5.89
CA GLU A 291 -25.75 7.64 5.20
C GLU A 291 -25.18 9.02 4.90
N ASN A 292 -24.50 9.65 5.89
CA ASN A 292 -23.83 10.92 5.71
C ASN A 292 -22.74 10.84 4.62
N ALA A 293 -21.95 9.75 4.61
CA ALA A 293 -20.94 9.51 3.60
C ALA A 293 -21.56 9.37 2.20
N LEU A 294 -22.65 8.58 2.08
CA LEU A 294 -23.38 8.43 0.81
C LEU A 294 -23.87 9.78 0.27
N PHE A 295 -24.46 10.63 1.11
CA PHE A 295 -24.92 11.96 0.67
C PHE A 295 -23.75 12.86 0.23
N GLN A 296 -22.61 12.80 0.93
CA GLN A 296 -21.43 13.56 0.53
C GLN A 296 -20.86 13.09 -0.82
N TRP A 297 -20.85 11.78 -1.08
CA TRP A 297 -20.39 11.22 -2.36
C TRP A 297 -21.36 11.55 -3.49
N MET A 298 -22.68 11.43 -3.25
CA MET A 298 -23.71 11.82 -4.21
C MET A 298 -23.61 13.31 -4.58
N ALA A 299 -23.37 14.19 -3.60
CA ALA A 299 -23.24 15.63 -3.83
C ALA A 299 -21.99 16.01 -4.65
N LYS A 300 -20.94 15.19 -4.60
CA LYS A 300 -19.69 15.39 -5.38
C LYS A 300 -19.74 14.75 -6.77
N SER A 301 -20.67 13.83 -7.00
CA SER A 301 -20.76 13.11 -8.29
C SER A 301 -21.49 13.98 -9.31
N PRO A 302 -20.92 14.21 -10.52
CA PRO A 302 -21.57 14.97 -11.59
C PRO A 302 -22.74 14.23 -12.25
N VAL A 303 -22.88 12.93 -12.01
CA VAL A 303 -23.92 12.05 -12.56
C VAL A 303 -24.55 11.21 -11.47
N LEU A 304 -25.83 10.83 -11.68
CA LEU A 304 -26.51 9.88 -10.81
C LEU A 304 -25.89 8.49 -10.98
N ASP A 305 -25.28 8.01 -9.90
CA ASP A 305 -24.74 6.65 -9.85
C ASP A 305 -25.74 5.73 -9.16
N SER A 306 -26.15 4.67 -9.88
CA SER A 306 -27.12 3.68 -9.37
C SER A 306 -26.64 2.99 -8.09
N SER A 307 -25.32 2.86 -7.91
CA SER A 307 -24.72 2.25 -6.71
C SER A 307 -25.13 3.00 -5.44
N TYR A 308 -25.08 4.32 -5.45
CA TYR A 308 -25.48 5.15 -4.30
C TYR A 308 -26.96 5.05 -3.99
N TYR A 309 -27.81 5.04 -5.04
CA TYR A 309 -29.24 4.89 -4.84
C TYR A 309 -29.59 3.54 -4.21
N ILE A 310 -29.06 2.44 -4.77
CA ILE A 310 -29.30 1.08 -4.25
C ILE A 310 -28.74 0.95 -2.82
N ALA A 311 -27.53 1.49 -2.57
CA ALA A 311 -26.93 1.48 -1.24
C ALA A 311 -27.79 2.24 -0.21
N HIS A 312 -28.32 3.40 -0.56
CA HIS A 312 -29.20 4.16 0.33
C HIS A 312 -30.50 3.41 0.64
N GLN A 313 -31.15 2.82 -0.38
CA GLN A 313 -32.34 1.98 -0.16
C GLN A 313 -32.02 0.76 0.71
N ARG A 314 -30.86 0.14 0.50
CA ARG A 314 -30.39 -0.98 1.32
C ARG A 314 -30.16 -0.57 2.77
N LEU A 315 -29.54 0.57 2.99
CA LEU A 315 -29.27 1.12 4.32
C LEU A 315 -30.57 1.42 5.07
N LEU A 316 -31.58 2.01 4.41
CA LEU A 316 -32.90 2.22 5.00
C LEU A 316 -33.56 0.90 5.42
N LYS A 317 -33.44 -0.15 4.59
CA LYS A 317 -33.93 -1.48 4.94
C LYS A 317 -33.22 -2.05 6.16
N PHE A 318 -31.90 -1.92 6.27
CA PHE A 318 -31.11 -2.38 7.43
C PHE A 318 -31.51 -1.64 8.72
N LYS A 319 -31.83 -0.33 8.63
CA LYS A 319 -32.32 0.46 9.77
C LYS A 319 -33.69 -0.01 10.26
N THR A 320 -34.58 -0.43 9.37
CA THR A 320 -35.97 -0.78 9.69
C THR A 320 -36.18 -2.27 9.93
N GLN A 321 -35.35 -3.11 9.37
CA GLN A 321 -35.41 -4.58 9.47
C GLN A 321 -34.02 -5.12 9.81
N PRO A 322 -33.58 -4.99 11.08
CA PRO A 322 -32.24 -5.40 11.47
C PRO A 322 -32.08 -6.91 11.36
N PHE A 323 -30.91 -7.32 10.92
CA PHE A 323 -30.51 -8.73 10.93
C PHE A 323 -30.17 -9.17 12.36
N SER A 324 -30.44 -10.44 12.67
CA SER A 324 -30.13 -11.04 13.97
C SER A 324 -28.87 -11.90 13.96
N GLY A 325 -28.32 -12.13 12.78
CA GLY A 325 -27.12 -12.94 12.55
C GLY A 325 -25.85 -12.12 12.41
N PRO A 326 -24.74 -12.78 12.04
CA PRO A 326 -23.41 -12.16 12.00
C PRO A 326 -23.30 -11.05 10.96
N LEU A 327 -22.54 -10.01 11.30
CA LEU A 327 -22.10 -8.96 10.41
C LEU A 327 -20.71 -9.30 9.87
N VAL A 328 -20.61 -9.47 8.55
CA VAL A 328 -19.33 -9.58 7.86
C VAL A 328 -18.94 -8.22 7.27
N THR A 329 -17.71 -7.80 7.47
CA THR A 329 -17.24 -6.51 6.95
C THR A 329 -16.01 -6.67 6.06
N SER A 330 -15.86 -5.78 5.08
CA SER A 330 -14.66 -5.68 4.25
C SER A 330 -14.38 -4.21 3.93
N VAL A 331 -13.15 -3.78 4.11
CA VAL A 331 -12.70 -2.40 3.86
C VAL A 331 -11.43 -2.42 3.01
N GLY A 332 -11.46 -1.80 1.84
CA GLY A 332 -10.27 -1.76 0.98
C GLY A 332 -10.54 -1.22 -0.42
N ARG A 333 -9.46 -0.96 -1.16
CA ARG A 333 -9.57 -0.59 -2.58
C ARG A 333 -10.12 -1.76 -3.40
N LEU A 334 -10.97 -1.47 -4.36
CA LEU A 334 -11.47 -2.47 -5.30
C LEU A 334 -10.51 -2.58 -6.50
N THR A 335 -9.59 -3.52 -6.39
CA THR A 335 -8.63 -3.89 -7.44
C THR A 335 -8.62 -5.40 -7.59
N ASP A 336 -8.11 -5.93 -8.69
CA ASP A 336 -7.92 -7.38 -8.85
C ASP A 336 -7.05 -7.96 -7.71
N GLN A 337 -6.07 -7.23 -7.24
CA GLN A 337 -5.28 -7.62 -6.09
C GLN A 337 -6.16 -7.99 -4.87
N LYS A 338 -7.22 -7.22 -4.60
CA LYS A 338 -8.04 -7.31 -3.39
C LYS A 338 -9.35 -8.09 -3.57
N ALA A 339 -9.93 -8.06 -4.77
CA ALA A 339 -11.30 -8.53 -5.02
C ALA A 339 -11.41 -9.57 -6.15
N LEU A 340 -10.30 -10.05 -6.71
CA LEU A 340 -10.30 -11.02 -7.81
C LEU A 340 -11.15 -12.26 -7.49
N LEU A 341 -11.02 -12.80 -6.28
CA LEU A 341 -11.75 -14.02 -5.89
C LEU A 341 -13.25 -13.76 -5.75
N LEU A 342 -13.67 -12.57 -5.33
CA LEU A 342 -15.10 -12.24 -5.17
C LEU A 342 -15.87 -12.23 -6.49
N ARG A 343 -15.18 -11.95 -7.61
CA ARG A 343 -15.76 -11.96 -8.96
C ARG A 343 -15.65 -13.29 -9.71
N GLN A 344 -14.96 -14.30 -9.12
CA GLN A 344 -14.84 -15.59 -9.79
C GLN A 344 -16.20 -16.27 -9.93
N PRO A 345 -16.43 -16.98 -11.03
CA PRO A 345 -17.61 -17.82 -11.19
C PRO A 345 -17.68 -18.89 -10.10
N PHE A 346 -18.85 -19.10 -9.52
CA PHE A 346 -19.09 -20.12 -8.52
C PHE A 346 -20.54 -20.63 -8.63
N ASP A 347 -20.73 -21.91 -8.84
CA ASP A 347 -22.05 -22.53 -9.10
C ASP A 347 -22.85 -21.75 -10.14
N LYS A 348 -23.96 -21.14 -9.75
CA LYS A 348 -24.87 -20.37 -10.63
C LYS A 348 -24.67 -18.85 -10.59
N GLY A 349 -23.63 -18.38 -9.91
CA GLY A 349 -23.35 -16.96 -9.72
C GLY A 349 -21.86 -16.67 -9.59
N LEU A 350 -21.53 -15.74 -8.70
CA LEU A 350 -20.17 -15.40 -8.34
C LEU A 350 -19.88 -15.88 -6.92
N VAL A 351 -18.59 -15.96 -6.56
CA VAL A 351 -18.18 -16.24 -5.16
C VAL A 351 -18.90 -15.29 -4.20
N LEU A 352 -18.97 -13.99 -4.50
CA LEU A 352 -19.67 -13.02 -3.64
C LEU A 352 -21.18 -13.34 -3.48
N ASP A 353 -21.84 -13.85 -4.51
CA ASP A 353 -23.24 -14.30 -4.40
C ASP A 353 -23.35 -15.47 -3.41
N GLU A 354 -22.44 -16.43 -3.52
CA GLU A 354 -22.46 -17.61 -2.66
C GLU A 354 -22.17 -17.22 -1.19
N LEU A 355 -21.19 -16.33 -0.95
CA LEU A 355 -20.93 -15.82 0.41
C LEU A 355 -22.19 -15.16 1.01
N CYS A 356 -22.91 -14.35 0.22
CA CYS A 356 -24.17 -13.75 0.64
C CYS A 356 -25.24 -14.79 0.93
N GLN A 357 -25.34 -15.86 0.15
CA GLN A 357 -26.31 -16.95 0.37
C GLN A 357 -25.98 -17.74 1.64
N ARG A 358 -24.69 -18.08 1.86
CA ARG A 358 -24.26 -18.75 3.10
C ARG A 358 -24.58 -17.89 4.32
N LEU A 359 -24.27 -16.60 4.23
CA LEU A 359 -24.52 -15.65 5.32
C LEU A 359 -26.03 -15.51 5.61
N LYS A 360 -26.89 -15.55 4.58
CA LYS A 360 -28.34 -15.51 4.72
C LYS A 360 -28.88 -16.70 5.50
N GLN A 361 -28.28 -17.90 5.38
CA GLN A 361 -28.66 -19.09 6.15
C GLN A 361 -28.44 -18.92 7.66
N HIS A 362 -27.59 -17.96 8.04
CA HIS A 362 -27.34 -17.57 9.43
C HIS A 362 -28.05 -16.26 9.82
N ASN A 363 -29.00 -15.77 9.04
CA ASN A 363 -29.64 -14.45 9.18
C ASN A 363 -28.66 -13.28 9.27
N GLY A 364 -27.48 -13.44 8.63
CA GLY A 364 -26.41 -12.47 8.64
C GLY A 364 -26.42 -11.58 7.40
N TYR A 365 -25.55 -10.57 7.43
CA TYR A 365 -25.42 -9.59 6.37
C TYR A 365 -23.98 -9.12 6.22
N MET A 366 -23.69 -8.49 5.08
CA MET A 366 -22.34 -8.04 4.73
C MET A 366 -22.33 -6.56 4.39
N ILE A 367 -21.30 -5.84 4.83
CA ILE A 367 -21.01 -4.46 4.45
C ILE A 367 -19.62 -4.40 3.83
N ILE A 368 -19.53 -3.91 2.59
CA ILE A 368 -18.27 -3.68 1.88
C ILE A 368 -18.11 -2.17 1.69
N LEU A 369 -16.97 -1.62 2.12
CA LEU A 369 -16.58 -0.22 1.92
C LEU A 369 -15.35 -0.16 1.02
N GLY A 370 -15.46 0.47 -0.14
CA GLY A 370 -14.33 0.63 -1.05
C GLY A 370 -14.70 1.21 -2.40
N SER A 371 -13.68 1.61 -3.15
CA SER A 371 -13.78 2.07 -4.54
C SER A 371 -12.49 1.74 -5.29
N GLY A 372 -12.53 1.79 -6.62
CA GLY A 372 -11.35 1.52 -7.42
C GLY A 372 -11.68 1.20 -8.87
N ASP A 373 -11.48 -0.03 -9.30
CA ASP A 373 -11.74 -0.49 -10.66
C ASP A 373 -13.22 -0.45 -10.99
N ALA A 374 -13.56 0.19 -12.11
CA ALA A 374 -14.96 0.41 -12.52
C ALA A 374 -15.73 -0.90 -12.79
N GLU A 375 -15.06 -1.93 -13.30
CA GLU A 375 -15.69 -3.24 -13.54
C GLU A 375 -16.03 -3.92 -12.21
N LEU A 376 -15.11 -3.88 -11.24
CA LEU A 376 -15.35 -4.43 -9.90
C LEU A 376 -16.45 -3.66 -9.16
N GLU A 377 -16.48 -2.34 -9.25
CA GLU A 377 -17.56 -1.52 -8.69
C GLU A 377 -18.93 -1.88 -9.30
N GLN A 378 -18.97 -2.12 -10.62
CA GLN A 378 -20.16 -2.55 -11.32
C GLN A 378 -20.62 -3.95 -10.87
N ILE A 379 -19.69 -4.89 -10.67
CA ILE A 379 -19.97 -6.23 -10.16
C ILE A 379 -20.55 -6.15 -8.73
N MET A 380 -19.88 -5.41 -7.82
CA MET A 380 -20.37 -5.22 -6.44
C MET A 380 -21.77 -4.62 -6.41
N THR A 381 -22.03 -3.61 -7.26
CA THR A 381 -23.34 -2.97 -7.40
C THR A 381 -24.41 -3.97 -7.89
N SER A 382 -24.05 -4.78 -8.89
CA SER A 382 -24.95 -5.79 -9.46
C SER A 382 -25.28 -6.90 -8.46
N VAL A 383 -24.31 -7.35 -7.66
CA VAL A 383 -24.54 -8.32 -6.58
C VAL A 383 -25.41 -7.69 -5.49
N MET A 384 -25.11 -6.46 -5.05
CA MET A 384 -25.95 -5.74 -4.07
C MET A 384 -27.39 -5.61 -4.53
N ALA A 385 -27.64 -5.39 -5.83
CA ALA A 385 -29.00 -5.26 -6.36
C ALA A 385 -29.82 -6.55 -6.18
N ARG A 386 -29.20 -7.74 -6.31
CA ARG A 386 -29.89 -9.05 -6.22
C ARG A 386 -29.77 -9.74 -4.86
N GLN A 387 -28.77 -9.35 -4.01
CA GLN A 387 -28.58 -9.91 -2.67
C GLN A 387 -29.04 -8.90 -1.61
N GLU A 388 -30.15 -9.19 -0.93
CA GLU A 388 -30.76 -8.25 0.02
C GLU A 388 -29.94 -8.02 1.29
N ASN A 389 -29.04 -8.93 1.63
CA ASN A 389 -28.17 -8.89 2.79
C ASN A 389 -26.77 -8.35 2.51
N LEU A 390 -26.54 -7.74 1.33
CA LEU A 390 -25.32 -7.04 0.97
C LEU A 390 -25.56 -5.53 0.91
N LEU A 391 -24.71 -4.76 1.60
CA LEU A 391 -24.57 -3.32 1.45
C LEU A 391 -23.16 -3.00 0.91
N PHE A 392 -23.08 -2.45 -0.29
CA PHE A 392 -21.84 -1.95 -0.88
C PHE A 392 -21.83 -0.42 -0.81
N LEU A 393 -20.83 0.14 -0.11
CA LEU A 393 -20.57 1.56 0.04
C LEU A 393 -19.42 1.94 -0.88
N LYS A 394 -19.75 2.49 -2.06
CA LYS A 394 -18.79 2.89 -3.09
C LYS A 394 -18.09 4.19 -2.71
N GLY A 395 -16.96 4.11 -2.06
CA GLY A 395 -16.17 5.27 -1.64
C GLY A 395 -15.22 4.97 -0.49
N TYR A 396 -14.68 6.04 0.09
CA TYR A 396 -13.85 5.96 1.29
C TYR A 396 -14.39 6.90 2.37
N ALA A 397 -14.57 6.38 3.57
CA ALA A 397 -14.96 7.15 4.73
C ALA A 397 -14.31 6.54 5.98
N HIS A 398 -13.34 7.24 6.55
CA HIS A 398 -12.52 6.76 7.66
C HIS A 398 -13.38 6.32 8.86
N PHE A 399 -14.32 7.17 9.31
CA PHE A 399 -15.21 6.83 10.41
C PHE A 399 -16.07 5.58 10.14
N VAL A 400 -16.60 5.43 8.92
CA VAL A 400 -17.37 4.22 8.56
C VAL A 400 -16.50 2.97 8.68
N GLY A 401 -15.25 3.03 8.20
CA GLY A 401 -14.28 1.94 8.33
C GLY A 401 -14.01 1.57 9.80
N GLU A 402 -13.81 2.57 10.66
CA GLU A 402 -13.58 2.34 12.10
C GLU A 402 -14.79 1.65 12.77
N TYR A 403 -16.02 2.11 12.51
CA TYR A 403 -17.22 1.41 13.01
C TYR A 403 -17.32 -0.02 12.48
N MET A 404 -16.95 -0.26 11.20
CA MET A 404 -16.97 -1.60 10.63
C MET A 404 -15.96 -2.53 11.29
N TYR A 405 -14.77 -2.04 11.67
CA TYR A 405 -13.78 -2.83 12.41
C TYR A 405 -14.29 -3.18 13.82
N HIS A 406 -15.00 -2.28 14.50
CA HIS A 406 -15.47 -2.50 15.87
C HIS A 406 -16.77 -3.33 15.95
N LEU A 407 -17.65 -3.26 14.96
CA LEU A 407 -18.98 -3.86 15.00
C LEU A 407 -19.08 -5.17 14.21
N GLY A 408 -18.14 -5.43 13.29
CA GLY A 408 -18.15 -6.64 12.50
C GLY A 408 -17.81 -7.88 13.33
N ASP A 409 -18.45 -8.99 13.01
CA ASP A 409 -18.15 -10.29 13.60
C ASP A 409 -17.00 -11.00 12.89
N LEU A 410 -16.86 -10.82 11.56
CA LEU A 410 -15.82 -11.41 10.74
C LEU A 410 -15.38 -10.38 9.69
N PHE A 411 -14.07 -10.15 9.61
CA PHE A 411 -13.48 -9.29 8.57
C PHE A 411 -13.05 -10.12 7.38
N LEU A 412 -13.55 -9.80 6.19
CA LEU A 412 -13.26 -10.53 4.95
C LEU A 412 -12.18 -9.80 4.15
N MET A 413 -11.04 -10.46 3.91
CA MET A 413 -9.93 -9.94 3.12
C MET A 413 -9.35 -11.03 2.20
N PRO A 414 -10.05 -11.39 1.10
CA PRO A 414 -9.68 -12.50 0.22
C PRO A 414 -8.70 -12.05 -0.86
N SER A 415 -7.71 -11.22 -0.50
CA SER A 415 -6.73 -10.66 -1.44
C SER A 415 -5.96 -11.79 -2.12
N SER A 416 -5.85 -11.74 -3.44
CA SER A 416 -5.00 -12.69 -4.20
C SER A 416 -3.52 -12.39 -4.01
N PHE A 417 -3.22 -11.14 -3.63
CA PHE A 417 -1.88 -10.64 -3.39
C PHE A 417 -1.92 -9.55 -2.32
N GLU A 418 -1.12 -9.68 -1.28
CA GLU A 418 -1.06 -8.69 -0.19
C GLU A 418 0.34 -8.64 0.43
N PRO A 419 1.22 -7.73 -0.01
CA PRO A 419 2.58 -7.62 0.50
C PRO A 419 2.66 -7.53 2.03
N CYS A 420 1.80 -6.72 2.64
CA CYS A 420 1.67 -6.59 4.09
C CYS A 420 0.20 -6.60 4.53
N GLY A 421 -0.57 -5.58 4.13
CA GLY A 421 -1.92 -5.32 4.62
C GLY A 421 -1.92 -4.63 5.99
N ILE A 422 -2.86 -3.69 6.15
CA ILE A 422 -3.08 -2.98 7.42
C ILE A 422 -4.51 -3.23 7.92
N SER A 423 -5.48 -3.36 7.01
CA SER A 423 -6.90 -3.48 7.37
C SER A 423 -7.20 -4.66 8.28
N GLN A 424 -6.54 -5.83 8.09
CA GLN A 424 -6.68 -6.97 8.98
C GLN A 424 -6.14 -6.68 10.39
N MET A 425 -5.02 -5.93 10.49
CA MET A 425 -4.46 -5.57 11.80
C MET A 425 -5.38 -4.63 12.57
N LEU A 426 -6.06 -3.69 11.85
CA LEU A 426 -7.04 -2.79 12.42
C LEU A 426 -8.33 -3.51 12.85
N ALA A 427 -8.81 -4.48 12.07
CA ALA A 427 -9.94 -5.32 12.45
C ALA A 427 -9.59 -6.18 13.68
N MET A 428 -8.44 -6.83 13.67
CA MET A 428 -7.97 -7.65 14.80
C MET A 428 -7.82 -6.83 16.08
N ARG A 429 -7.34 -5.57 16.01
CA ARG A 429 -7.27 -4.66 17.16
C ARG A 429 -8.60 -4.52 17.89
N ALA A 430 -9.70 -4.47 17.14
CA ALA A 430 -11.04 -4.36 17.69
C ALA A 430 -11.62 -5.71 18.20
N GLY A 431 -10.88 -6.81 18.03
CA GLY A 431 -11.32 -8.15 18.37
C GLY A 431 -12.14 -8.83 17.28
N GLN A 432 -12.13 -8.28 16.06
CA GLN A 432 -12.78 -8.87 14.90
C GLN A 432 -11.81 -9.85 14.22
N PRO A 433 -12.06 -11.18 14.26
CA PRO A 433 -11.24 -12.15 13.56
C PRO A 433 -11.35 -11.96 12.05
N CYS A 434 -10.27 -12.25 11.33
CA CYS A 434 -10.19 -12.09 9.88
C CYS A 434 -10.30 -13.42 9.17
N LEU A 435 -11.00 -13.46 8.03
CA LEU A 435 -10.90 -14.54 7.04
C LEU A 435 -10.08 -14.01 5.88
N VAL A 436 -8.89 -14.58 5.68
CA VAL A 436 -7.91 -14.11 4.73
C VAL A 436 -7.43 -15.20 3.78
N HIS A 437 -7.01 -14.81 2.58
CA HIS A 437 -6.18 -15.70 1.77
C HIS A 437 -4.77 -15.77 2.38
N GLY A 438 -4.20 -16.95 2.49
CA GLY A 438 -2.90 -17.17 3.14
C GLY A 438 -1.72 -16.75 2.29
N VAL A 439 -1.66 -15.46 1.91
CA VAL A 439 -0.61 -14.84 1.07
C VAL A 439 0.03 -13.67 1.79
N GLY A 440 1.31 -13.42 1.48
CA GLY A 440 2.08 -12.28 1.96
C GLY A 440 1.88 -11.98 3.45
N GLY A 441 1.73 -10.72 3.81
CA GLY A 441 1.53 -10.30 5.20
C GLY A 441 0.23 -10.78 5.85
N LEU A 442 -0.76 -11.22 5.07
CA LEU A 442 -1.96 -11.85 5.64
C LEU A 442 -1.63 -13.17 6.32
N ARG A 443 -0.76 -13.98 5.71
CA ARG A 443 -0.26 -15.22 6.30
C ARG A 443 0.59 -14.96 7.54
N ASP A 444 1.33 -13.86 7.56
CA ASP A 444 2.22 -13.50 8.66
C ASP A 444 1.47 -12.89 9.86
N THR A 445 0.22 -12.46 9.66
CA THR A 445 -0.56 -11.76 10.70
C THR A 445 -1.76 -12.54 11.22
N VAL A 446 -2.35 -13.43 10.42
CA VAL A 446 -3.56 -14.18 10.80
C VAL A 446 -3.25 -15.67 10.94
N GLU A 447 -3.25 -16.15 12.17
CA GLU A 447 -3.05 -17.56 12.48
C GLU A 447 -4.40 -18.31 12.47
N HIS A 448 -4.47 -19.36 11.61
CA HIS A 448 -5.69 -20.12 11.37
C HIS A 448 -6.21 -20.80 12.62
N HIS A 449 -7.49 -20.58 12.96
CA HIS A 449 -8.18 -21.04 14.17
C HIS A 449 -7.59 -20.53 15.51
N VAL A 450 -6.63 -19.61 15.49
CA VAL A 450 -6.07 -18.96 16.68
C VAL A 450 -6.49 -17.50 16.76
N SER A 451 -6.14 -16.68 15.75
CA SER A 451 -6.51 -15.25 15.70
C SER A 451 -7.44 -14.91 14.53
N GLY A 452 -7.80 -15.91 13.72
CA GLY A 452 -8.67 -15.75 12.57
C GLY A 452 -8.77 -17.04 11.75
N PHE A 453 -9.04 -16.89 10.46
CA PHE A 453 -9.21 -17.97 9.52
C PHE A 453 -8.40 -17.67 8.25
N SER A 454 -7.74 -18.67 7.69
CA SER A 454 -7.03 -18.57 6.43
C SER A 454 -7.39 -19.72 5.52
N PHE A 455 -7.45 -19.43 4.22
CA PHE A 455 -7.62 -20.44 3.17
C PHE A 455 -6.49 -20.35 2.16
N GLN A 456 -6.29 -21.38 1.37
CA GLN A 456 -5.30 -21.46 0.30
C GLN A 456 -5.86 -22.30 -0.85
N GLY A 457 -5.20 -22.26 -2.02
CA GLY A 457 -5.56 -23.10 -3.16
C GLY A 457 -4.53 -22.96 -4.29
N GLU A 458 -4.39 -23.99 -5.10
CA GLU A 458 -3.39 -24.05 -6.18
C GLU A 458 -3.90 -23.46 -7.51
N SER A 459 -5.17 -23.05 -7.56
CA SER A 459 -5.82 -22.42 -8.72
C SER A 459 -6.92 -21.47 -8.26
N LEU A 460 -7.33 -20.54 -9.12
CA LEU A 460 -8.44 -19.62 -8.82
C LEU A 460 -9.73 -20.37 -8.43
N ALA A 461 -10.01 -21.52 -9.07
CA ALA A 461 -11.16 -22.36 -8.74
C ALA A 461 -11.04 -22.97 -7.35
N SER A 462 -9.88 -23.55 -7.01
CA SER A 462 -9.66 -24.12 -5.67
C SER A 462 -9.63 -23.03 -4.58
N GLN A 463 -9.01 -21.88 -4.83
CA GLN A 463 -9.04 -20.72 -3.92
C GLN A 463 -10.47 -20.24 -3.66
N SER A 464 -11.31 -20.17 -4.71
CA SER A 464 -12.72 -19.80 -4.60
C SER A 464 -13.50 -20.80 -3.74
N TYR A 465 -13.28 -22.10 -3.97
CA TYR A 465 -13.91 -23.17 -3.20
C TYR A 465 -13.50 -23.12 -1.72
N GLU A 466 -12.21 -23.02 -1.45
CA GLU A 466 -11.67 -22.94 -0.09
C GLU A 466 -12.10 -21.66 0.65
N LEU A 467 -12.23 -20.53 -0.06
CA LEU A 467 -12.80 -19.31 0.50
C LEU A 467 -14.23 -19.55 0.98
N VAL A 468 -15.09 -20.12 0.14
CA VAL A 468 -16.50 -20.39 0.49
C VAL A 468 -16.61 -21.42 1.61
N THR A 469 -15.76 -22.44 1.62
CA THR A 469 -15.72 -23.47 2.66
C THR A 469 -15.29 -22.87 3.99
N SER A 470 -14.14 -22.17 4.04
CA SER A 470 -13.63 -21.53 5.25
C SER A 470 -14.58 -20.46 5.80
N PHE A 471 -15.28 -19.74 4.92
CA PHE A 471 -16.32 -18.81 5.31
C PHE A 471 -17.48 -19.51 6.01
N SER A 472 -17.97 -20.60 5.44
CA SER A 472 -19.06 -21.40 6.03
C SER A 472 -18.65 -22.00 7.37
N ASP A 473 -17.43 -22.52 7.47
CA ASP A 473 -16.88 -23.07 8.71
C ASP A 473 -16.76 -22.02 9.82
N ALA A 474 -16.31 -20.80 9.47
CA ALA A 474 -16.25 -19.68 10.41
C ALA A 474 -17.64 -19.30 10.94
N LEU A 475 -18.66 -19.24 10.09
CA LEU A 475 -20.03 -18.94 10.48
C LEU A 475 -20.63 -20.04 11.37
N GLU A 476 -20.38 -21.32 11.03
CA GLU A 476 -20.87 -22.44 11.83
C GLU A 476 -20.15 -22.52 13.19
N LEU A 477 -18.84 -22.27 13.22
CA LEU A 477 -18.08 -22.20 14.48
C LEU A 477 -18.61 -21.08 15.39
N LYS A 478 -18.89 -19.88 14.84
CA LYS A 478 -19.50 -18.79 15.60
C LYS A 478 -20.85 -19.20 16.22
N LYS A 479 -21.67 -19.94 15.48
CA LYS A 479 -23.01 -20.39 15.90
C LYS A 479 -22.95 -21.51 16.92
N SER A 480 -22.09 -22.49 16.73
CA SER A 480 -22.11 -23.76 17.46
C SER A 480 -21.07 -23.88 18.57
N GLN A 481 -19.98 -23.06 18.53
CA GLN A 481 -18.84 -23.13 19.45
C GLN A 481 -18.47 -21.74 19.98
N THR A 482 -19.39 -21.12 20.71
CA THR A 482 -19.26 -19.73 21.20
C THR A 482 -17.97 -19.49 21.99
N ASP A 483 -17.57 -20.42 22.88
CA ASP A 483 -16.35 -20.25 23.69
C ASP A 483 -15.10 -20.23 22.82
N LYS A 484 -15.03 -21.09 21.80
CA LYS A 484 -13.92 -21.09 20.85
C LYS A 484 -13.90 -19.83 20.01
N TRP A 485 -15.06 -19.35 19.56
CA TRP A 485 -15.18 -18.08 18.86
C TRP A 485 -14.68 -16.91 19.70
N CYS A 486 -15.12 -16.81 20.95
CA CYS A 486 -14.68 -15.78 21.88
C CYS A 486 -13.16 -15.82 22.10
N SER A 487 -12.59 -17.03 22.23
CA SER A 487 -11.13 -17.20 22.34
C SER A 487 -10.40 -16.66 21.09
N ILE A 488 -10.90 -16.94 19.88
CA ILE A 488 -10.31 -16.41 18.63
C ILE A 488 -10.40 -14.88 18.60
N CYS A 489 -11.53 -14.30 18.99
CA CYS A 489 -11.70 -12.84 19.07
C CYS A 489 -10.70 -12.21 20.07
N GLU A 490 -10.47 -12.85 21.20
CA GLU A 490 -9.52 -12.38 22.21
C GLU A 490 -8.08 -12.49 21.71
N GLN A 491 -7.70 -13.57 21.04
CA GLN A 491 -6.38 -13.71 20.44
C GLN A 491 -6.17 -12.68 19.32
N ALA A 492 -7.16 -12.45 18.46
CA ALA A 492 -7.12 -11.37 17.47
C ALA A 492 -6.91 -10.01 18.15
N LYS A 493 -7.69 -9.72 19.20
CA LYS A 493 -7.59 -8.47 19.95
C LYS A 493 -6.22 -8.26 20.60
N ASN A 494 -5.53 -9.32 21.01
CA ASN A 494 -4.24 -9.25 21.66
C ASN A 494 -3.06 -9.21 20.66
N ALA A 495 -3.26 -9.64 19.43
CA ALA A 495 -2.22 -9.57 18.40
C ALA A 495 -1.89 -8.10 18.06
N ARG A 496 -0.60 -7.75 18.11
CA ARG A 496 -0.11 -6.41 17.81
C ARG A 496 1.14 -6.48 16.97
N PHE A 497 1.15 -5.67 15.94
CA PHE A 497 2.24 -5.55 14.97
C PHE A 497 2.74 -4.11 15.03
N THR A 498 3.56 -3.80 16.03
CA THR A 498 3.98 -2.42 16.34
C THR A 498 5.22 -2.01 15.57
N TRP A 499 5.34 -0.72 15.27
CA TRP A 499 6.53 -0.15 14.65
C TRP A 499 7.77 -0.27 15.52
N GLN A 500 7.62 -0.35 16.87
CA GLN A 500 8.75 -0.55 17.80
C GLN A 500 9.45 -1.90 17.54
N SER A 501 8.69 -2.99 17.28
CA SER A 501 9.30 -4.28 16.94
C SER A 501 9.87 -4.30 15.52
N VAL A 502 9.26 -3.58 14.58
CA VAL A 502 9.78 -3.41 13.21
C VAL A 502 11.12 -2.66 13.23
N ALA A 503 11.24 -1.59 14.01
CA ALA A 503 12.47 -0.81 14.15
C ALA A 503 13.64 -1.69 14.64
N GLU A 504 13.40 -2.65 15.53
CA GLU A 504 14.40 -3.64 15.93
C GLU A 504 14.87 -4.52 14.76
N GLY A 505 13.93 -4.97 13.93
CA GLY A 505 14.23 -5.71 12.70
C GLY A 505 15.04 -4.88 11.70
N TYR A 506 14.76 -3.59 11.57
CA TYR A 506 15.52 -2.68 10.71
C TYR A 506 16.96 -2.51 11.21
N LEU A 507 17.14 -2.30 12.52
CA LEU A 507 18.45 -2.15 13.11
C LEU A 507 19.31 -3.41 13.03
N SER A 508 18.69 -4.58 13.14
CA SER A 508 19.40 -5.86 13.15
C SER A 508 19.54 -6.53 11.78
N GLY A 509 18.74 -6.15 10.77
CA GLY A 509 18.70 -6.83 9.48
C GLY A 509 18.82 -5.94 8.27
N LEU A 510 18.24 -4.74 8.29
CA LEU A 510 18.19 -3.86 7.12
C LEU A 510 19.34 -2.84 7.08
N TYR A 511 19.76 -2.30 8.22
CA TYR A 511 20.77 -1.24 8.30
C TYR A 511 22.17 -1.74 8.71
N GLN A 512 22.46 -3.04 8.41
CA GLN A 512 23.74 -3.69 8.70
C GLN A 512 24.36 -4.32 7.46
#